data_5e5d4075a9eabeef4226d7c4a9d06647
#
_entry.id   5e5d4075a9eabeef4226d7c4a9d06647
#
_cell.length_a   1.000
_cell.length_b   1.000
_cell.length_c   1.000
_cell.angle_alpha   90.00
_cell.angle_beta   90.00
_cell.angle_gamma   90.00
#
_symmetry.space_group_name_H-M   'P 1'
#
loop_
_entity.id
_entity.type
_entity.pdbx_description
1 polymer ?
#
loop_
_entity_poly.entity_id
_entity_poly.type
_entity_poly.pdbx_seq_one_letter_code
_entity_poly.pdbx_strand_id
1 'polypeptide(L)'
;AIHRLYSGTDHAALRAALERDFEITDAPIPSLAMIGDLADKGVLALVGPDGSAEWLRPHPGAFDDVRALDGAWLEHTLGGVEGLDVAYEADLGEVLEAVVSGRAHSAVLIRPVSIAEIERTGRERLLMPPKSTFFTPKPITGLYLRALDA
;
A
#
# COMPACT_ATOMS: atom_id res chain seq x y z
N ALA A 1 8.30 -1.40 -1.57
CA ALA A 1 6.84 -1.30 -1.58
C ALA A 1 6.39 -0.33 -2.67
N ILE A 2 5.12 -0.38 -3.04
CA ILE A 2 4.48 0.65 -3.86
C ILE A 2 3.35 1.23 -3.03
N HIS A 3 3.56 2.45 -2.55
CA HIS A 3 2.62 3.14 -1.69
C HIS A 3 1.39 3.63 -2.44
N ARG A 4 0.35 4.00 -1.73
CA ARG A 4 -0.92 4.46 -2.29
C ARG A 4 -1.08 5.95 -2.03
N LEU A 5 -1.33 6.71 -3.08
CA LEU A 5 -1.69 8.12 -3.02
C LEU A 5 -3.18 8.25 -3.29
N TYR A 6 -3.89 8.99 -2.46
CA TYR A 6 -5.33 9.16 -2.55
C TYR A 6 -5.71 10.61 -2.82
N SER A 7 -6.65 10.79 -3.77
CA SER A 7 -7.27 12.06 -4.11
C SER A 7 -8.77 11.85 -4.37
N GLY A 8 -9.50 12.90 -4.74
CA GLY A 8 -10.94 12.81 -4.98
C GLY A 8 -11.82 12.85 -3.70
N THR A 9 -11.23 12.64 -2.51
CA THR A 9 -11.87 12.83 -1.21
C THR A 9 -10.92 13.54 -0.26
N ASP A 10 -11.41 14.16 0.80
CA ASP A 10 -10.53 14.80 1.78
C ASP A 10 -9.91 13.80 2.76
N HIS A 11 -8.86 14.22 3.46
CA HIS A 11 -8.13 13.40 4.42
C HIS A 11 -9.03 12.88 5.55
N ALA A 12 -9.92 13.71 6.07
CA ALA A 12 -10.78 13.35 7.19
C ALA A 12 -11.79 12.25 6.80
N ALA A 13 -12.37 12.32 5.60
CA ALA A 13 -13.28 11.31 5.09
C ALA A 13 -12.56 9.99 4.83
N LEU A 14 -11.35 10.04 4.25
CA LEU A 14 -10.52 8.85 4.05
C LEU A 14 -10.15 8.19 5.39
N ARG A 15 -9.71 9.01 6.35
CA ARG A 15 -9.36 8.55 7.69
C ARG A 15 -10.54 7.86 8.38
N ALA A 16 -11.73 8.47 8.33
CA ALA A 16 -12.96 7.91 8.89
C ALA A 16 -13.33 6.56 8.24
N ALA A 17 -13.13 6.43 6.93
CA ALA A 17 -13.35 5.15 6.24
C ALA A 17 -12.36 4.07 6.71
N LEU A 18 -11.09 4.43 6.96
CA LEU A 18 -10.07 3.51 7.46
C LEU A 18 -10.36 3.05 8.91
N GLU A 19 -10.96 3.89 9.76
CA GLU A 19 -11.30 3.53 11.15
C GLU A 19 -12.25 2.34 11.26
N ARG A 20 -12.95 1.96 10.21
CA ARG A 20 -13.84 0.78 10.24
C ARG A 20 -13.07 -0.52 10.47
N ASP A 21 -11.91 -0.63 9.85
CA ASP A 21 -11.14 -1.87 9.81
C ASP A 21 -9.76 -1.73 10.46
N PHE A 22 -9.37 -0.50 10.82
CA PHE A 22 -8.08 -0.21 11.44
C PHE A 22 -8.22 0.63 12.72
N GLU A 23 -7.48 0.25 13.74
CA GLU A 23 -7.14 1.14 14.85
C GLU A 23 -6.11 2.16 14.38
N ILE A 24 -6.40 3.44 14.58
CA ILE A 24 -5.54 4.56 14.16
C ILE A 24 -4.89 5.20 15.38
N THR A 25 -3.56 5.25 15.39
CA THR A 25 -2.77 5.82 16.49
C THR A 25 -1.63 6.68 15.95
N ASP A 26 -1.15 7.63 16.73
CA ASP A 26 -0.06 8.52 16.35
C ASP A 26 1.21 7.74 15.93
N ALA A 27 1.87 8.20 14.91
CA ALA A 27 3.12 7.67 14.41
C ALA A 27 4.20 8.77 14.34
N PRO A 28 5.49 8.40 14.33
CA PRO A 28 6.56 9.37 14.09
C PRO A 28 6.50 9.91 12.66
N ILE A 29 7.24 10.99 12.41
CA ILE A 29 7.38 11.58 11.07
C ILE A 29 7.86 10.50 10.08
N PRO A 30 7.25 10.41 8.88
CA PRO A 30 7.61 9.42 7.88
C PRO A 30 9.10 9.46 7.51
N SER A 31 9.71 8.29 7.49
CA SER A 31 11.12 8.12 7.17
C SER A 31 11.37 6.73 6.56
N LEU A 32 12.53 6.53 5.96
CA LEU A 32 12.91 5.20 5.47
C LEU A 32 12.95 4.14 6.58
N ALA A 33 13.28 4.53 7.81
CA ALA A 33 13.25 3.62 8.96
C ALA A 33 11.82 3.16 9.26
N MET A 34 10.82 4.05 9.11
CA MET A 34 9.41 3.70 9.28
C MET A 34 8.99 2.56 8.35
N ILE A 35 9.49 2.52 7.11
CA ILE A 35 9.15 1.44 6.15
C ILE A 35 9.57 0.06 6.69
N GLY A 36 10.73 -0.03 7.35
CA GLY A 36 11.13 -1.25 8.06
C GLY A 36 10.20 -1.59 9.22
N ASP A 37 9.85 -0.58 10.02
CA ASP A 37 8.95 -0.72 11.18
C ASP A 37 7.55 -1.24 10.79
N LEU A 38 7.04 -0.91 9.60
CA LEU A 38 5.73 -1.38 9.14
C LEU A 38 5.63 -2.91 9.20
N ALA A 39 6.67 -3.61 8.70
CA ALA A 39 6.69 -5.07 8.68
C ALA A 39 6.81 -5.65 10.10
N ASP A 40 7.71 -5.10 10.92
CA ASP A 40 7.97 -5.58 12.28
C ASP A 40 6.76 -5.39 13.20
N LYS A 41 6.04 -4.28 13.05
CA LYS A 41 4.85 -3.95 13.84
C LYS A 41 3.56 -4.56 13.28
N GLY A 42 3.57 -5.05 12.04
CA GLY A 42 2.37 -5.56 11.36
C GLY A 42 1.32 -4.47 11.10
N VAL A 43 1.76 -3.26 10.75
CA VAL A 43 0.90 -2.07 10.54
C VAL A 43 1.17 -1.44 9.18
N LEU A 44 0.26 -0.56 8.76
CA LEU A 44 0.48 0.40 7.67
C LEU A 44 0.63 1.80 8.29
N ALA A 45 0.90 2.82 7.48
CA ALA A 45 0.89 4.19 7.97
C ALA A 45 0.09 5.12 7.03
N LEU A 46 -0.83 5.89 7.60
CA LEU A 46 -1.54 6.95 6.92
C LEU A 46 -0.73 8.25 7.05
N VAL A 47 -0.53 8.94 5.94
CA VAL A 47 0.14 10.25 5.88
C VAL A 47 -0.87 11.31 5.52
N GLY A 48 -0.94 12.34 6.35
CA GLY A 48 -1.85 13.48 6.19
C GLY A 48 -1.23 14.64 5.39
N PRO A 49 -2.05 15.64 5.02
CA PRO A 49 -1.64 16.77 4.18
C PRO A 49 -0.60 17.69 4.83
N ASP A 50 -0.45 17.62 6.13
CA ASP A 50 0.60 18.32 6.89
C ASP A 50 1.90 17.53 7.00
N GLY A 51 1.99 16.34 6.39
CA GLY A 51 3.13 15.45 6.47
C GLY A 51 3.20 14.63 7.77
N SER A 52 2.23 14.76 8.67
CA SER A 52 2.11 13.90 9.86
C SER A 52 1.74 12.48 9.46
N ALA A 53 2.01 11.52 10.32
CA ALA A 53 1.65 10.14 10.09
C ALA A 53 0.90 9.52 11.28
N GLU A 54 0.09 8.52 10.96
CA GLU A 54 -0.64 7.70 11.93
C GLU A 54 -0.45 6.22 11.58
N TRP A 55 -0.27 5.37 12.58
CA TRP A 55 -0.26 3.92 12.39
C TRP A 55 -1.68 3.41 12.11
N LEU A 56 -1.79 2.52 11.16
CA LEU A 56 -3.00 1.77 10.85
C LEU A 56 -2.79 0.32 11.26
N ARG A 57 -3.35 -0.06 12.40
CA ARG A 57 -3.31 -1.45 12.89
C ARG A 57 -4.62 -2.14 12.52
N PRO A 58 -4.61 -3.25 11.77
CA PRO A 58 -5.83 -4.00 11.51
C PRO A 58 -6.56 -4.39 12.79
N HIS A 59 -7.87 -4.18 12.85
CA HIS A 59 -8.67 -4.73 13.92
C HIS A 59 -8.65 -6.27 13.87
N PRO A 60 -8.69 -6.95 15.03
CA PRO A 60 -8.78 -8.41 15.05
C PRO A 60 -9.97 -8.90 14.23
N GLY A 61 -9.72 -9.80 13.28
CA GLY A 61 -10.77 -10.40 12.43
C GLY A 61 -11.23 -9.55 11.25
N ALA A 62 -10.84 -8.28 11.12
CA ALA A 62 -11.30 -7.40 10.05
C ALA A 62 -10.99 -7.94 8.63
N PHE A 63 -9.94 -8.72 8.49
CA PHE A 63 -9.45 -9.20 7.20
C PHE A 63 -9.34 -10.73 7.12
N ASP A 64 -10.07 -11.48 7.97
CA ASP A 64 -10.01 -12.95 7.99
C ASP A 64 -10.39 -13.57 6.64
N ASP A 65 -11.33 -12.96 5.93
CA ASP A 65 -11.79 -13.38 4.61
C ASP A 65 -11.10 -12.63 3.46
N VAL A 66 -10.14 -11.75 3.76
CA VAL A 66 -9.40 -10.96 2.78
C VAL A 66 -7.98 -11.48 2.67
N ARG A 67 -7.47 -11.56 1.45
CA ARG A 67 -6.09 -11.97 1.22
C ARG A 67 -5.11 -11.12 2.04
N ALA A 68 -4.11 -11.76 2.65
CA ALA A 68 -3.11 -11.12 3.51
C ALA A 68 -2.10 -10.24 2.72
N LEU A 69 -2.62 -9.27 1.99
CA LEU A 69 -1.89 -8.26 1.24
C LEU A 69 -2.43 -6.88 1.60
N ASP A 70 -1.55 -5.95 1.93
CA ASP A 70 -1.92 -4.58 2.32
C ASP A 70 -2.78 -3.88 1.27
N GLY A 71 -2.46 -4.07 -0.02
CA GLY A 71 -3.28 -3.55 -1.12
C GLY A 71 -4.70 -4.11 -1.13
N ALA A 72 -4.87 -5.40 -0.84
CA ALA A 72 -6.19 -6.03 -0.78
C ALA A 72 -6.99 -5.53 0.43
N TRP A 73 -6.35 -5.30 1.57
CA TRP A 73 -6.99 -4.70 2.75
C TRP A 73 -7.49 -3.30 2.47
N LEU A 74 -6.66 -2.46 1.84
CA LEU A 74 -7.05 -1.10 1.47
C LEU A 74 -8.20 -1.09 0.44
N GLU A 75 -8.16 -1.95 -0.56
CA GLU A 75 -9.24 -2.11 -1.53
C GLU A 75 -10.54 -2.56 -0.85
N HIS A 76 -10.47 -3.49 0.09
CA HIS A 76 -11.62 -3.93 0.88
C HIS A 76 -12.23 -2.79 1.68
N THR A 77 -11.41 -2.07 2.44
CA THR A 77 -11.86 -0.98 3.32
C THR A 77 -12.36 0.23 2.54
N LEU A 78 -11.68 0.61 1.46
CA LEU A 78 -11.93 1.86 0.74
C LEU A 78 -12.78 1.69 -0.52
N GLY A 79 -13.08 0.47 -0.95
CA GLY A 79 -13.79 0.21 -2.20
C GLY A 79 -15.20 0.77 -2.30
N GLY A 80 -15.82 1.18 -1.16
CA GLY A 80 -17.12 1.84 -1.11
C GLY A 80 -17.05 3.37 -1.02
N VAL A 81 -15.86 3.97 -1.04
CA VAL A 81 -15.71 5.43 -0.93
C VAL A 81 -15.87 6.05 -2.32
N GLU A 82 -16.96 6.82 -2.49
CA GLU A 82 -17.25 7.47 -3.77
C GLU A 82 -16.24 8.55 -4.12
N GLY A 83 -15.90 8.62 -5.40
CA GLY A 83 -14.99 9.64 -5.93
C GLY A 83 -13.52 9.47 -5.55
N LEU A 84 -13.16 8.39 -4.88
CA LEU A 84 -11.78 8.13 -4.47
C LEU A 84 -10.93 7.72 -5.67
N ASP A 85 -9.90 8.50 -5.95
CA ASP A 85 -8.87 8.19 -6.93
C ASP A 85 -7.60 7.68 -6.25
N VAL A 86 -6.98 6.66 -6.84
CA VAL A 86 -5.77 6.02 -6.34
C VAL A 86 -4.63 6.14 -7.35
N ALA A 87 -3.49 6.67 -6.93
CA ALA A 87 -2.23 6.62 -7.65
C ALA A 87 -1.18 5.80 -6.87
N TYR A 88 -0.08 5.46 -7.53
CA TYR A 88 0.90 4.51 -7.02
C TYR A 88 2.30 5.10 -7.11
N GLU A 89 3.04 5.11 -5.99
CA GLU A 89 4.40 5.64 -5.92
C GLU A 89 5.31 4.74 -5.08
N ALA A 90 6.51 4.49 -5.54
CA ALA A 90 7.49 3.65 -4.85
C ALA A 90 8.50 4.46 -4.04
N ASP A 91 8.75 5.71 -4.41
CA ASP A 91 9.68 6.60 -3.73
C ASP A 91 8.99 7.34 -2.60
N LEU A 92 9.51 7.20 -1.37
CA LEU A 92 8.93 7.84 -0.19
C LEU A 92 8.99 9.38 -0.28
N GLY A 93 10.05 9.95 -0.84
CA GLY A 93 10.19 11.39 -1.02
C GLY A 93 9.09 11.95 -1.91
N GLU A 94 8.84 11.29 -3.04
CA GLU A 94 7.76 11.65 -3.98
C GLU A 94 6.37 11.49 -3.34
N VAL A 95 6.18 10.46 -2.49
CA VAL A 95 4.93 10.29 -1.72
C VAL A 95 4.69 11.48 -0.80
N LEU A 96 5.70 11.87 -0.02
CA LEU A 96 5.58 12.97 0.94
C LEU A 96 5.38 14.31 0.22
N GLU A 97 6.12 14.54 -0.86
CA GLU A 97 5.95 15.74 -1.69
C GLU A 97 4.54 15.81 -2.28
N ALA A 98 4.01 14.71 -2.79
CA ALA A 98 2.67 14.67 -3.37
C ALA A 98 1.58 15.08 -2.36
N VAL A 99 1.72 14.64 -1.11
CA VAL A 99 0.74 14.96 -0.05
C VAL A 99 0.91 16.41 0.43
N VAL A 100 2.12 16.83 0.73
CA VAL A 100 2.39 18.20 1.25
C VAL A 100 2.09 19.27 0.18
N SER A 101 2.33 18.99 -1.09
CA SER A 101 2.00 19.91 -2.20
C SER A 101 0.52 19.93 -2.57
N GLY A 102 -0.30 19.03 -2.02
CA GLY A 102 -1.72 18.88 -2.34
C GLY A 102 -2.02 18.16 -3.67
N ARG A 103 -1.02 17.55 -4.31
CA ARG A 103 -1.25 16.65 -5.46
C ARG A 103 -2.03 15.39 -5.07
N ALA A 104 -1.86 14.96 -3.82
CA ALA A 104 -2.70 13.95 -3.18
C ALA A 104 -3.18 14.50 -1.84
N HIS A 105 -4.35 14.09 -1.39
CA HIS A 105 -4.90 14.51 -0.10
C HIS A 105 -4.38 13.67 1.07
N SER A 106 -4.00 12.43 0.78
CA SER A 106 -3.44 11.49 1.74
C SER A 106 -2.59 10.45 1.04
N ALA A 107 -1.74 9.78 1.79
CA ALA A 107 -1.06 8.59 1.33
C ALA A 107 -1.15 7.47 2.36
N VAL A 108 -1.07 6.22 1.90
CA VAL A 108 -0.88 5.06 2.78
C VAL A 108 0.41 4.36 2.42
N LEU A 109 1.32 4.34 3.37
CA LEU A 109 2.56 3.57 3.29
C LEU A 109 2.27 2.12 3.63
N ILE A 110 2.68 1.22 2.74
CA ILE A 110 2.42 -0.21 2.87
C ILE A 110 3.72 -1.00 2.98
N ARG A 111 3.61 -2.21 3.49
CA ARG A 111 4.72 -3.15 3.61
C ARG A 111 5.16 -3.68 2.24
N PRO A 112 6.44 -4.00 2.05
CA PRO A 112 6.86 -4.81 0.91
C PRO A 112 6.14 -6.17 0.92
N VAL A 113 5.72 -6.65 -0.24
CA VAL A 113 5.19 -8.01 -0.37
C VAL A 113 6.32 -9.01 -0.11
N SER A 114 6.06 -10.00 0.74
CA SER A 114 7.05 -11.04 1.04
C SER A 114 7.26 -11.98 -0.14
N ILE A 115 8.46 -12.57 -0.24
CA ILE A 115 8.77 -13.59 -1.25
C ILE A 115 7.82 -14.78 -1.10
N ALA A 116 7.52 -15.20 0.12
CA ALA A 116 6.58 -16.29 0.40
C ALA A 116 5.18 -16.04 -0.18
N GLU A 117 4.69 -14.78 -0.12
CA GLU A 117 3.40 -14.43 -0.71
C GLU A 117 3.44 -14.40 -2.25
N ILE A 118 4.57 -13.99 -2.83
CA ILE A 118 4.79 -14.05 -4.28
C ILE A 118 4.78 -15.52 -4.75
N GLU A 119 5.52 -16.40 -4.07
CA GLU A 119 5.56 -17.83 -4.36
C GLU A 119 4.20 -18.50 -4.21
N ARG A 120 3.49 -18.19 -3.11
CA ARG A 120 2.13 -18.66 -2.88
C ARG A 120 1.20 -18.27 -4.02
N THR A 121 1.24 -17.00 -4.43
CA THR A 121 0.43 -16.46 -5.53
C THR A 121 0.68 -17.22 -6.83
N GLY A 122 1.95 -17.48 -7.17
CA GLY A 122 2.33 -18.24 -8.34
C GLY A 122 1.87 -19.69 -8.26
N ARG A 123 2.00 -20.35 -7.10
CA ARG A 123 1.59 -21.73 -6.87
C ARG A 123 0.08 -21.92 -6.98
N GLU A 124 -0.69 -20.99 -6.41
CA GLU A 124 -2.14 -21.00 -6.40
C GLU A 124 -2.76 -20.42 -7.70
N ARG A 125 -1.94 -19.95 -8.63
CA ARG A 125 -2.35 -19.30 -9.90
C ARG A 125 -3.31 -18.14 -9.68
N LEU A 126 -3.13 -17.38 -8.60
CA LEU A 126 -3.91 -16.20 -8.28
C LEU A 126 -3.31 -14.96 -8.92
N LEU A 127 -4.13 -13.94 -9.12
CA LEU A 127 -3.64 -12.62 -9.49
C LEU A 127 -3.29 -11.83 -8.23
N MET A 128 -2.19 -11.10 -8.27
CA MET A 128 -1.89 -10.08 -7.25
C MET A 128 -2.70 -8.80 -7.54
N PRO A 129 -3.08 -8.05 -6.52
CA PRO A 129 -3.62 -6.70 -6.72
C PRO A 129 -2.70 -5.85 -7.60
N PRO A 130 -3.24 -4.87 -8.34
CA PRO A 130 -2.42 -3.98 -9.15
C PRO A 130 -1.26 -3.37 -8.37
N LYS A 131 -0.09 -3.29 -9.01
CA LYS A 131 1.11 -2.66 -8.42
C LYS A 131 1.50 -3.20 -7.04
N SER A 132 1.35 -4.51 -6.82
CA SER A 132 1.76 -5.17 -5.56
C SER A 132 3.27 -5.35 -5.44
N THR A 133 4.00 -5.41 -6.54
CA THR A 133 5.44 -5.65 -6.56
C THR A 133 6.20 -4.58 -7.34
N PHE A 134 7.38 -4.25 -6.87
CA PHE A 134 8.35 -3.41 -7.57
C PHE A 134 9.75 -4.03 -7.42
N PHE A 135 10.37 -4.35 -8.54
CA PHE A 135 11.71 -4.92 -8.58
C PHE A 135 12.70 -3.92 -9.18
N THR A 136 13.83 -3.75 -8.52
CA THR A 136 14.95 -2.97 -9.01
C THR A 136 16.20 -3.84 -9.08
N PRO A 137 16.88 -3.91 -10.23
CA PRO A 137 16.51 -3.33 -11.51
C PRO A 137 15.34 -4.05 -12.17
N LYS A 138 14.59 -3.34 -13.02
CA LYS A 138 13.52 -3.97 -13.82
C LYS A 138 14.13 -4.98 -14.79
N PRO A 139 13.60 -6.21 -14.90
CA PRO A 139 14.01 -7.16 -15.93
C PRO A 139 13.82 -6.53 -17.33
N ILE A 140 14.84 -6.63 -18.16
CA ILE A 140 14.78 -6.18 -19.56
C ILE A 140 14.05 -7.26 -20.35
N THR A 141 12.96 -6.90 -21.00
CA THR A 141 12.22 -7.81 -21.88
C THR A 141 13.09 -8.23 -23.06
N GLY A 142 13.13 -9.51 -23.36
CA GLY A 142 13.89 -10.06 -24.51
C GLY A 142 15.36 -10.38 -24.21
N LEU A 143 15.81 -10.24 -22.95
CA LEU A 143 17.17 -10.62 -22.58
C LEU A 143 17.40 -12.14 -22.66
N TYR A 144 16.36 -12.94 -22.48
CA TYR A 144 16.37 -14.39 -22.60
C TYR A 144 15.24 -14.85 -23.53
N LEU A 145 15.60 -15.49 -24.63
CA LEU A 145 14.66 -16.17 -25.53
C LEU A 145 14.91 -17.67 -25.41
N ARG A 146 13.90 -18.44 -25.04
CA ARG A 146 13.90 -19.89 -25.07
C ARG A 146 13.00 -20.35 -26.22
N ALA A 147 13.53 -21.17 -27.12
CA ALA A 147 12.71 -21.86 -28.09
C ALA A 147 11.76 -22.81 -27.35
N LEU A 148 10.49 -22.75 -27.72
CA LEU A 148 9.52 -23.76 -27.31
C LEU A 148 9.63 -24.89 -28.31
N ASP A 149 10.10 -26.06 -27.84
CA ASP A 149 10.10 -27.27 -28.67
C ASP A 149 8.63 -27.61 -28.96
N ALA A 150 8.34 -27.78 -30.23
CA ALA A 150 7.00 -28.12 -30.73
C ALA A 150 6.60 -29.54 -30.38
#